data_520ead71241f19e57b415533e1b5056b
#
_entry.id   520ead71241f19e57b415533e1b5056b
#
_cell.length_a   1.000
_cell.length_b   1.000
_cell.length_c   1.000
_cell.angle_alpha   90.00
_cell.angle_beta   90.00
_cell.angle_gamma   90.00
#
_symmetry.space_group_name_H-M   'P 1'
#
loop_
_entity.id
_entity.type
_entity.pdbx_description
1 polymer ?
#
loop_
_entity_poly.entity_id
_entity_poly.type
_entity_poly.pdbx_seq_one_letter_code
_entity_poly.pdbx_strand_id
1 'polypeptide(L)'
;MTRTAGGAFGFASGLIIQEFGYDEDVDEALRQAVETETGTGLVDEDYEDVADSALIWWRHDDGDVDDLTDLLVDAQANLDGDGLLWVLTPKARTTGAVPTSEIEEAAETAGM
;
A
#
# COMPACT_ATOMS: atom_id res chain seq x y z
N MET A 1 -11.78 0.55 -16.28
CA MET A 1 -11.99 2.00 -16.35
C MET A 1 -10.68 2.72 -16.11
N THR A 2 -10.42 3.71 -16.91
CA THR A 2 -9.22 4.52 -16.73
C THR A 2 -9.55 5.72 -15.84
N ARG A 3 -8.74 5.94 -14.84
CA ARG A 3 -8.86 7.10 -13.97
C ARG A 3 -7.74 8.06 -14.24
N THR A 4 -7.98 9.33 -14.02
CA THR A 4 -6.91 10.31 -14.02
C THR A 4 -6.08 10.15 -12.75
N ALA A 5 -4.87 10.68 -12.76
CA ALA A 5 -3.99 10.58 -11.60
C ALA A 5 -4.66 11.11 -10.33
N GLY A 6 -5.36 12.24 -10.42
CA GLY A 6 -5.99 12.85 -9.26
C GLY A 6 -7.17 12.09 -8.70
N GLY A 7 -7.71 11.09 -9.43
CA GLY A 7 -8.84 10.30 -8.95
C GLY A 7 -8.53 8.82 -8.86
N ALA A 8 -7.26 8.43 -9.08
CA ALA A 8 -6.87 7.04 -9.25
C ALA A 8 -7.23 6.15 -8.06
N PHE A 9 -7.10 6.66 -6.85
CA PHE A 9 -7.33 5.89 -5.62
C PHE A 9 -8.59 6.29 -4.88
N GLY A 10 -9.24 7.37 -5.29
CA GLY A 10 -10.43 7.88 -4.62
C GLY A 10 -10.15 8.50 -3.25
N PHE A 11 -8.93 8.93 -3.00
CA PHE A 11 -8.57 9.55 -1.73
C PHE A 11 -9.11 10.99 -1.67
N ALA A 12 -9.63 11.36 -0.52
CA ALA A 12 -10.06 12.72 -0.26
C ALA A 12 -8.86 13.60 0.11
N SER A 13 -9.03 14.90 -0.05
CA SER A 13 -8.02 15.87 0.37
C SER A 13 -7.82 15.82 1.88
N GLY A 14 -6.58 15.94 2.32
CA GLY A 14 -6.22 15.95 3.73
C GLY A 14 -6.00 14.59 4.38
N LEU A 15 -6.21 13.49 3.66
CA LEU A 15 -5.97 12.17 4.21
C LEU A 15 -4.48 11.92 4.44
N ILE A 16 -4.18 11.18 5.49
CA ILE A 16 -2.83 10.73 5.81
C ILE A 16 -2.66 9.31 5.31
N ILE A 17 -1.69 9.11 4.41
CA ILE A 17 -1.42 7.81 3.81
C ILE A 17 -0.06 7.33 4.30
N GLN A 18 -0.03 6.17 4.96
CA GLN A 18 1.21 5.58 5.44
C GLN A 18 1.78 4.62 4.38
N GLU A 19 3.06 4.72 4.11
CA GLU A 19 3.74 3.93 3.08
C GLU A 19 4.68 2.93 3.72
N PHE A 20 4.61 1.68 3.27
CA PHE A 20 5.47 0.58 3.71
C PHE A 20 6.23 0.01 2.51
N GLY A 21 7.46 -0.40 2.75
CA GLY A 21 8.24 -1.08 1.72
C GLY A 21 8.81 -0.17 0.64
N TYR A 22 8.93 1.11 0.90
CA TYR A 22 9.54 2.02 -0.06
C TYR A 22 10.97 1.59 -0.41
N ASP A 23 11.29 1.61 -1.70
CA ASP A 23 12.64 1.38 -2.21
C ASP A 23 12.76 2.11 -3.56
N GLU A 24 13.94 2.05 -4.14
CA GLU A 24 14.23 2.78 -5.38
C GLU A 24 13.42 2.32 -6.58
N ASP A 25 12.88 1.11 -6.54
CA ASP A 25 12.11 0.53 -7.64
C ASP A 25 10.62 0.91 -7.64
N VAL A 26 10.17 1.71 -6.68
CA VAL A 26 8.75 2.09 -6.61
C VAL A 26 8.37 3.03 -7.75
N ASP A 27 7.08 3.06 -8.07
CA ASP A 27 6.54 3.96 -9.10
C ASP A 27 6.35 5.36 -8.50
N GLU A 28 7.32 6.25 -8.76
CA GLU A 28 7.25 7.61 -8.23
C GLU A 28 6.08 8.40 -8.79
N ALA A 29 5.66 8.12 -10.02
CA ALA A 29 4.49 8.79 -10.58
C ALA A 29 3.22 8.44 -9.79
N LEU A 30 3.11 7.19 -9.36
CA LEU A 30 1.99 6.74 -8.52
C LEU A 30 2.04 7.44 -7.15
N ARG A 31 3.22 7.53 -6.54
CA ARG A 31 3.39 8.23 -5.27
C ARG A 31 2.99 9.70 -5.40
N GLN A 32 3.41 10.36 -6.45
CA GLN A 32 3.06 11.76 -6.70
C GLN A 32 1.56 11.93 -6.92
N ALA A 33 0.91 10.98 -7.60
CA ALA A 33 -0.54 11.01 -7.79
C ALA A 33 -1.27 10.95 -6.45
N VAL A 34 -0.83 10.09 -5.54
CA VAL A 34 -1.41 9.99 -4.20
C VAL A 34 -1.23 11.29 -3.43
N GLU A 35 -0.02 11.85 -3.44
CA GLU A 35 0.26 13.10 -2.75
C GLU A 35 -0.54 14.27 -3.32
N THR A 36 -0.72 14.31 -4.64
CA THR A 36 -1.54 15.33 -5.29
C THR A 36 -3.00 15.18 -4.87
N GLU A 37 -3.50 13.96 -4.84
CA GLU A 37 -4.90 13.67 -4.52
C GLU A 37 -5.24 14.05 -3.08
N THR A 38 -4.34 13.75 -2.15
CA THR A 38 -4.54 14.05 -0.73
C THR A 38 -4.10 15.45 -0.33
N GLY A 39 -3.16 16.03 -1.08
CA GLY A 39 -2.57 17.31 -0.74
C GLY A 39 -1.57 17.22 0.42
N THR A 40 -1.22 16.00 0.83
CA THR A 40 -0.28 15.75 1.92
C THR A 40 0.83 14.82 1.47
N GLY A 41 2.01 14.91 2.10
CA GLY A 41 3.09 13.97 1.83
C GLY A 41 2.81 12.61 2.45
N LEU A 42 3.29 11.54 1.80
CA LEU A 42 3.23 10.21 2.37
C LEU A 42 4.07 10.15 3.65
N VAL A 43 3.56 9.48 4.67
CA VAL A 43 4.32 9.23 5.89
C VAL A 43 4.94 7.84 5.83
N ASP A 44 6.05 7.65 6.50
CA ASP A 44 6.81 6.39 6.41
C ASP A 44 6.36 5.34 7.43
N GLU A 45 7.09 4.22 7.45
CA GLU A 45 6.79 3.09 8.33
C GLU A 45 6.89 3.42 9.82
N ASP A 46 7.67 4.43 10.17
CA ASP A 46 7.89 4.83 11.57
C ASP A 46 6.80 5.74 12.11
N TYR A 47 5.82 6.11 11.28
CA TYR A 47 4.70 6.94 11.71
C TYR A 47 3.86 6.21 12.75
N GLU A 48 3.70 6.81 13.92
CA GLU A 48 3.06 6.16 15.08
C GLU A 48 1.66 6.69 15.40
N ASP A 49 1.08 7.49 14.52
CA ASP A 49 -0.26 8.04 14.72
C ASP A 49 -1.24 7.36 13.76
N VAL A 50 -2.50 7.75 13.81
CA VAL A 50 -3.55 7.19 12.97
C VAL A 50 -3.33 7.62 11.52
N ALA A 51 -3.37 6.65 10.61
CA ALA A 51 -3.35 6.88 9.18
C ALA A 51 -4.73 6.57 8.61
N ASP A 52 -5.11 7.31 7.57
CA ASP A 52 -6.42 7.11 6.93
C ASP A 52 -6.39 5.94 5.96
N SER A 53 -5.23 5.69 5.34
CA SER A 53 -5.03 4.55 4.44
C SER A 53 -3.55 4.18 4.43
N ALA A 54 -3.22 3.06 3.78
CA ALA A 54 -1.85 2.59 3.68
C ALA A 54 -1.55 2.12 2.26
N LEU A 55 -0.30 2.34 1.83
CA LEU A 55 0.26 1.79 0.61
C LEU A 55 1.39 0.85 1.00
N ILE A 56 1.35 -0.38 0.49
CA ILE A 56 2.39 -1.38 0.74
C ILE A 56 3.01 -1.76 -0.60
N TRP A 57 4.32 -1.53 -0.73
CA TRP A 57 5.09 -1.99 -1.87
C TRP A 57 5.62 -3.37 -1.54
N TRP A 58 5.17 -4.41 -2.25
CA TRP A 58 5.54 -5.79 -1.98
C TRP A 58 6.10 -6.48 -3.22
N ARG A 59 7.25 -7.13 -3.07
CA ARG A 59 7.92 -7.89 -4.13
C ARG A 59 8.11 -9.32 -3.66
N HIS A 60 8.28 -10.22 -4.60
CA HIS A 60 8.51 -11.63 -4.30
C HIS A 60 9.68 -11.83 -3.32
N ASP A 61 10.75 -11.05 -3.48
CA ASP A 61 11.96 -11.17 -2.65
C ASP A 61 11.83 -10.55 -1.26
N ASP A 62 10.74 -9.86 -0.96
CA ASP A 62 10.53 -9.25 0.35
C ASP A 62 10.17 -10.25 1.43
N GLY A 63 9.69 -11.44 1.04
CA GLY A 63 9.35 -12.50 1.96
C GLY A 63 8.29 -13.43 1.41
N ASP A 64 7.80 -14.32 2.25
CA ASP A 64 6.72 -15.24 1.91
C ASP A 64 5.35 -14.69 2.34
N VAL A 65 4.31 -15.53 2.20
CA VAL A 65 2.94 -15.15 2.57
C VAL A 65 2.83 -14.78 4.05
N ASP A 66 3.56 -15.48 4.92
CA ASP A 66 3.52 -15.19 6.36
C ASP A 66 4.14 -13.83 6.67
N ASP A 67 5.22 -13.47 5.98
CA ASP A 67 5.85 -12.17 6.13
C ASP A 67 4.91 -11.05 5.67
N LEU A 68 4.22 -11.25 4.56
CA LEU A 68 3.24 -10.29 4.08
C LEU A 68 2.08 -10.16 5.06
N THR A 69 1.61 -11.27 5.61
CA THR A 69 0.55 -11.26 6.61
C THR A 69 0.93 -10.41 7.82
N ASP A 70 2.15 -10.58 8.32
CA ASP A 70 2.65 -9.80 9.45
C ASP A 70 2.69 -8.30 9.12
N LEU A 71 3.13 -7.95 7.92
CA LEU A 71 3.16 -6.55 7.48
C LEU A 71 1.75 -5.97 7.38
N LEU A 72 0.80 -6.74 6.86
CA LEU A 72 -0.60 -6.30 6.79
C LEU A 72 -1.19 -6.05 8.18
N VAL A 73 -0.89 -6.91 9.13
CA VAL A 73 -1.32 -6.72 10.53
C VAL A 73 -0.72 -5.44 11.11
N ASP A 74 0.57 -5.21 10.89
CA ASP A 74 1.25 -4.00 11.36
C ASP A 74 0.63 -2.73 10.73
N ALA A 75 0.36 -2.78 9.43
CA ALA A 75 -0.24 -1.65 8.73
C ALA A 75 -1.65 -1.36 9.25
N GLN A 76 -2.43 -2.39 9.54
CA GLN A 76 -3.77 -2.23 10.09
C GLN A 76 -3.77 -1.58 11.47
N ALA A 77 -2.71 -1.77 12.24
CA ALA A 77 -2.65 -1.24 13.61
C ALA A 77 -2.79 0.28 13.66
N ASN A 78 -2.34 0.98 12.61
CA ASN A 78 -2.44 2.43 12.53
C ASN A 78 -3.61 2.92 11.69
N LEU A 79 -4.31 2.01 11.00
CA LEU A 79 -5.43 2.42 10.14
C LEU A 79 -6.65 2.85 10.94
N ASP A 80 -7.29 3.92 10.48
CA ASP A 80 -8.64 4.27 10.90
C ASP A 80 -9.58 3.14 10.45
N GLY A 81 -10.69 2.93 11.16
CA GLY A 81 -11.60 1.81 10.97
C GLY A 81 -12.12 1.65 9.54
N ASP A 82 -12.25 2.75 8.81
CA ASP A 82 -12.72 2.74 7.42
C ASP A 82 -11.57 2.85 6.40
N GLY A 83 -10.33 2.78 6.86
CA GLY A 83 -9.16 2.94 6.01
C GLY A 83 -8.99 1.82 5.01
N LEU A 84 -8.50 2.18 3.82
CA LEU A 84 -8.17 1.23 2.76
C LEU A 84 -6.68 0.91 2.79
N LEU A 85 -6.36 -0.34 2.49
CA LEU A 85 -5.00 -0.79 2.41
C LEU A 85 -4.73 -1.26 0.98
N TRP A 86 -3.73 -0.67 0.34
CA TRP A 86 -3.37 -0.99 -1.04
C TRP A 86 -2.05 -1.75 -1.05
N VAL A 87 -2.04 -2.95 -1.65
CA VAL A 87 -0.82 -3.71 -1.87
C VAL A 87 -0.42 -3.56 -3.33
N LEU A 88 0.76 -3.01 -3.55
CA LEU A 88 1.29 -2.74 -4.89
C LEU A 88 2.45 -3.68 -5.17
N THR A 89 2.33 -4.43 -6.25
CA THR A 89 3.34 -5.41 -6.64
C THR A 89 3.85 -5.12 -8.05
N PRO A 90 5.03 -5.63 -8.42
CA PRO A 90 5.49 -5.53 -9.79
C PRO A 90 4.51 -6.18 -10.76
N LYS A 91 4.49 -5.72 -11.99
CA LYS A 91 3.60 -6.29 -13.02
C LYS A 91 3.85 -7.79 -13.19
N ALA A 92 2.79 -8.51 -13.51
CA ALA A 92 2.88 -9.93 -13.83
C ALA A 92 3.96 -10.18 -14.90
N ARG A 93 4.68 -11.28 -14.75
CA ARG A 93 5.76 -11.69 -15.66
C ARG A 93 7.01 -10.81 -15.63
N THR A 94 7.12 -9.92 -14.63
CA THR A 94 8.35 -9.18 -14.39
C THR A 94 9.06 -9.74 -13.18
N THR A 95 10.34 -9.42 -13.04
CA THR A 95 11.10 -9.80 -11.84
C THR A 95 10.43 -9.24 -10.59
N GLY A 96 10.26 -10.06 -9.58
CA GLY A 96 9.64 -9.65 -8.33
C GLY A 96 8.11 -9.71 -8.31
N ALA A 97 7.47 -10.14 -9.41
CA ALA A 97 6.03 -10.29 -9.46
C ALA A 97 5.54 -11.28 -8.41
N VAL A 98 4.39 -10.99 -7.81
CA VAL A 98 3.77 -11.82 -6.76
C VAL A 98 2.42 -12.31 -7.26
N PRO A 99 2.12 -13.62 -7.15
CA PRO A 99 0.81 -14.12 -7.53
C PRO A 99 -0.30 -13.47 -6.69
N THR A 100 -1.39 -13.10 -7.34
CA THR A 100 -2.54 -12.50 -6.65
C THR A 100 -3.07 -13.40 -5.54
N SER A 101 -3.01 -14.72 -5.72
CA SER A 101 -3.47 -15.68 -4.71
C SER A 101 -2.71 -15.56 -3.40
N GLU A 102 -1.42 -15.24 -3.44
CA GLU A 102 -0.63 -15.05 -2.21
C GLU A 102 -1.05 -13.77 -1.48
N ILE A 103 -1.36 -12.71 -2.23
CA ILE A 103 -1.86 -11.46 -1.64
C ILE A 103 -3.21 -11.71 -0.95
N GLU A 104 -4.11 -12.42 -1.63
CA GLU A 104 -5.42 -12.75 -1.08
C GLU A 104 -5.33 -13.61 0.17
N GLU A 105 -4.44 -14.61 0.17
CA GLU A 105 -4.22 -15.48 1.31
C GLU A 105 -3.72 -14.69 2.53
N ALA A 106 -2.73 -13.82 2.31
CA ALA A 106 -2.21 -12.98 3.38
C ALA A 106 -3.27 -12.04 3.93
N ALA A 107 -4.09 -11.46 3.07
CA ALA A 107 -5.16 -10.57 3.48
C ALA A 107 -6.21 -11.30 4.33
N GLU A 108 -6.63 -12.48 3.91
CA GLU A 108 -7.59 -13.30 4.68
C GLU A 108 -7.03 -13.65 6.06
N THR A 109 -5.78 -14.07 6.12
CA THR A 109 -5.13 -14.44 7.38
C THR A 109 -5.00 -13.23 8.30
N ALA A 110 -4.77 -12.05 7.74
CA ALA A 110 -4.69 -10.80 8.50
C ALA A 110 -6.07 -10.27 8.95
N GLY A 111 -7.15 -10.91 8.52
CA GLY A 111 -8.50 -10.52 8.92
C GLY A 111 -9.15 -9.45 8.04
N MET A 112 -8.71 -9.36 6.81
CA MET A 112 -9.19 -8.35 5.86
C MET A 112 -10.26 -8.87 4.93
#